data_c72ee6f0c8fbdd66d179b3e51fd0cd42
#
_entry.id   c72ee6f0c8fbdd66d179b3e51fd0cd42
#
_cell.length_a   1.000
_cell.length_b   1.000
_cell.length_c   1.000
_cell.angle_alpha   90.00
_cell.angle_beta   90.00
_cell.angle_gamma   90.00
#
_symmetry.space_group_name_H-M   'P 1'
#
loop_
_entity.id
_entity.type
_entity.pdbx_description
1 polymer ?
#
loop_
_entity_poly.entity_id
_entity_poly.type
_entity_poly.pdbx_seq_one_letter_code
_entity_poly.pdbx_strand_id
1 'polypeptide(L)'
;MIKTQNDIESKTVVIGIGYLFVLFSFQVNYINRMKIQMKKWKLLLGTALVSVALLGCAKTNQPSSPEEAKKAQTVTIGYTQFPTNIDPADEYNGWFTVRYGVGETLFKMDDQLEPQPWLAEKIEQPSQLEWKITLRNDVTFQNGEKMTGAKVEASLKRLIEKSKRAADDLGIESIHSDGQTVTIKTKIEQPIMKNLLAEPYSVIVDVDGKAASDKAPVGTGPFLIKIYTPETGATLEAYENYWGGKAKVAQVQIKYFSDPTAISAALQSKEVDAVYGLPYANLASYKKDSQYKISEKEGGRYLSYVYNFENPYVADDQFRQALDTLVDKKTFTESLFKGAAVPATGPLPSSSDFALDKSVHEFNVEKAKKLLDEAGYKDTDGDGYREKDGKKVTIELLSFTRLPEMPLAVEASQQQLKEVGIEAKIRKVEVSAVAKEIDYAFTPYAVVAAPIGDPYAYFNSAVKTGGVGNIGHYSNAEADQKIEALATETDQKKRIQLSKDIQALMDKDHGYTIIGFYKVAIVMDKSISHLESHPTDYYHVTNKLSKE
;
A
#
# COMPACT_ATOMS: atom_id res chain seq x y z
N MET A 1 4.01 -60.44 -9.86
CA MET A 1 3.91 -59.00 -9.60
C MET A 1 5.25 -58.38 -9.17
N ILE A 2 6.39 -58.83 -9.69
CA ILE A 2 7.75 -58.33 -9.32
C ILE A 2 8.56 -57.91 -10.59
N LYS A 3 7.94 -57.89 -11.78
CA LYS A 3 8.65 -57.56 -13.03
C LYS A 3 8.40 -56.14 -13.57
N THR A 4 7.52 -55.36 -12.92
CA THR A 4 7.12 -54.01 -13.35
C THR A 4 7.80 -52.86 -12.61
N GLN A 5 8.51 -53.13 -11.52
CA GLN A 5 9.15 -52.05 -10.69
C GLN A 5 10.58 -51.75 -11.17
N ASN A 6 11.31 -52.74 -11.68
CA ASN A 6 12.67 -52.53 -12.17
C ASN A 6 12.77 -51.81 -13.52
N ASP A 7 11.70 -51.84 -14.32
CA ASP A 7 11.67 -51.15 -15.64
C ASP A 7 11.38 -49.64 -15.52
N ILE A 8 10.78 -49.21 -14.40
CA ILE A 8 10.48 -47.77 -14.13
C ILE A 8 11.72 -47.07 -13.56
N GLU A 9 12.47 -47.72 -12.69
CA GLU A 9 13.70 -47.12 -12.13
C GLU A 9 14.82 -46.99 -13.17
N SER A 10 14.96 -47.94 -14.11
CA SER A 10 15.98 -47.83 -15.16
C SER A 10 15.67 -46.73 -16.18
N LYS A 11 14.39 -46.47 -16.49
CA LYS A 11 14.01 -45.37 -17.40
C LYS A 11 14.13 -43.99 -16.74
N THR A 12 13.91 -43.87 -15.45
CA THR A 12 14.07 -42.60 -14.71
C THR A 12 15.54 -42.17 -14.57
N VAL A 13 16.45 -43.13 -14.38
CA VAL A 13 17.89 -42.88 -14.33
C VAL A 13 18.45 -42.47 -15.70
N VAL A 14 18.01 -43.08 -16.79
CA VAL A 14 18.47 -42.74 -18.14
C VAL A 14 17.97 -41.35 -18.58
N ILE A 15 16.76 -40.96 -18.21
CA ILE A 15 16.22 -39.61 -18.48
C ILE A 15 16.96 -38.56 -17.66
N GLY A 16 17.30 -38.82 -16.39
CA GLY A 16 18.06 -37.90 -15.53
C GLY A 16 19.47 -37.63 -16.06
N ILE A 17 20.17 -38.65 -16.59
CA ILE A 17 21.53 -38.50 -17.16
C ILE A 17 21.48 -37.74 -18.50
N GLY A 18 20.46 -37.95 -19.31
CA GLY A 18 20.25 -37.20 -20.56
C GLY A 18 20.04 -35.70 -20.32
N TYR A 19 19.30 -35.31 -19.29
CA TYR A 19 19.08 -33.89 -18.93
C TYR A 19 20.35 -33.22 -18.42
N LEU A 20 21.18 -33.90 -17.65
CA LEU A 20 22.46 -33.35 -17.17
C LEU A 20 23.46 -33.13 -18.35
N PHE A 21 23.49 -34.02 -19.34
CA PHE A 21 24.34 -33.85 -20.53
C PHE A 21 23.88 -32.69 -21.43
N VAL A 22 22.60 -32.46 -21.56
CA VAL A 22 22.06 -31.32 -22.33
C VAL A 22 22.33 -30.00 -21.62
N LEU A 23 22.19 -29.92 -20.30
CA LEU A 23 22.52 -28.72 -19.53
C LEU A 23 24.02 -28.41 -19.54
N PHE A 24 24.88 -29.42 -19.48
CA PHE A 24 26.33 -29.24 -19.57
C PHE A 24 26.76 -28.76 -20.97
N SER A 25 26.20 -29.26 -22.03
CA SER A 25 26.46 -28.80 -23.41
C SER A 25 25.97 -27.38 -23.66
N PHE A 26 24.86 -26.96 -23.06
CA PHE A 26 24.38 -25.58 -23.13
C PHE A 26 25.30 -24.61 -22.38
N GLN A 27 25.80 -25.01 -21.20
CA GLN A 27 26.71 -24.19 -20.39
C GLN A 27 28.06 -24.00 -21.06
N VAL A 28 28.62 -25.04 -21.67
CA VAL A 28 29.90 -24.97 -22.41
C VAL A 28 29.78 -24.10 -23.67
N ASN A 29 28.67 -24.20 -24.39
CA ASN A 29 28.41 -23.35 -25.56
C ASN A 29 28.16 -21.88 -25.18
N TYR A 30 27.54 -21.60 -24.04
CA TYR A 30 27.34 -20.23 -23.53
C TYR A 30 28.68 -19.57 -23.15
N ILE A 31 29.55 -20.29 -22.42
CA ILE A 31 30.89 -19.82 -22.04
C ILE A 31 31.78 -19.57 -23.26
N ASN A 32 31.72 -20.42 -24.28
CA ASN A 32 32.48 -20.23 -25.51
C ASN A 32 31.97 -19.02 -26.34
N ARG A 33 30.67 -18.78 -26.38
CA ARG A 33 30.09 -17.57 -27.02
C ARG A 33 30.49 -16.29 -26.29
N MET A 34 30.54 -16.27 -24.95
CA MET A 34 31.04 -15.12 -24.18
C MET A 34 32.52 -14.82 -24.42
N LYS A 35 33.37 -15.86 -24.52
CA LYS A 35 34.82 -15.68 -24.82
C LYS A 35 35.06 -15.11 -26.22
N ILE A 36 34.21 -15.43 -27.20
CA ILE A 36 34.27 -14.88 -28.57
C ILE A 36 33.80 -13.43 -28.59
N GLN A 37 32.78 -13.08 -27.84
CA GLN A 37 32.27 -11.72 -27.71
C GLN A 37 33.32 -10.80 -27.02
N MET A 38 33.94 -11.25 -25.93
CA MET A 38 34.97 -10.48 -25.24
C MET A 38 36.23 -10.27 -26.09
N LYS A 39 36.60 -11.22 -26.98
CA LYS A 39 37.69 -11.01 -27.92
C LYS A 39 37.40 -9.97 -29.00
N LYS A 40 36.15 -9.88 -29.47
CA LYS A 40 35.68 -8.84 -30.43
C LYS A 40 35.64 -7.44 -29.79
N TRP A 41 35.30 -7.33 -28.51
CA TRP A 41 35.30 -6.05 -27.78
C TRP A 41 36.73 -5.51 -27.51
N LYS A 42 37.72 -6.40 -27.28
CA LYS A 42 39.14 -5.98 -27.12
C LYS A 42 39.78 -5.49 -28.43
N LEU A 43 39.29 -5.92 -29.59
CA LEU A 43 39.73 -5.41 -30.88
C LEU A 43 39.10 -4.04 -31.25
N LEU A 44 37.88 -3.73 -30.76
CA LEU A 44 37.22 -2.46 -30.97
C LEU A 44 37.70 -1.33 -30.07
N LEU A 45 38.27 -1.64 -28.90
CA LEU A 45 38.87 -0.68 -27.97
C LEU A 45 40.27 -0.23 -28.38
N GLY A 46 40.95 -0.99 -29.25
CA GLY A 46 42.29 -0.66 -29.75
C GLY A 46 42.35 0.37 -30.88
N THR A 47 41.22 0.63 -31.56
CA THR A 47 41.18 1.53 -32.71
C THR A 47 40.57 2.92 -32.42
N ALA A 48 40.06 3.12 -31.17
CA ALA A 48 39.42 4.39 -30.77
C ALA A 48 40.39 5.40 -30.09
N LEU A 49 41.66 5.04 -29.88
CA LEU A 49 42.63 5.85 -29.12
C LEU A 49 43.63 6.67 -29.97
N VAL A 50 43.47 6.73 -31.31
CA VAL A 50 44.42 7.47 -32.20
C VAL A 50 43.79 8.62 -32.96
N SER A 51 42.53 8.99 -32.70
CA SER A 51 41.83 10.05 -33.46
C SER A 51 41.44 11.29 -32.66
N VAL A 52 42.07 11.58 -31.52
CA VAL A 52 41.80 12.82 -30.76
C VAL A 52 43.09 13.63 -30.58
N ALA A 53 43.67 14.06 -31.67
CA ALA A 53 44.63 15.17 -31.66
C ALA A 53 44.60 15.82 -33.05
N LEU A 54 43.68 16.76 -33.26
CA LEU A 54 43.69 17.84 -34.25
C LEU A 54 42.26 18.18 -34.63
N LEU A 55 41.66 19.06 -33.84
CA LEU A 55 40.68 20.06 -34.31
C LEU A 55 40.45 21.04 -33.16
N GLY A 56 41.20 22.09 -33.19
CA GLY A 56 41.01 23.22 -32.32
C GLY A 56 39.77 24.02 -32.67
N CYS A 57 39.22 24.69 -31.65
CA CYS A 57 38.27 25.81 -31.74
C CYS A 57 36.91 25.49 -32.36
N ALA A 58 36.07 24.76 -31.66
CA ALA A 58 34.62 24.96 -31.72
C ALA A 58 34.17 25.49 -30.35
N LYS A 59 33.51 26.67 -30.37
CA LYS A 59 32.91 27.30 -29.19
C LYS A 59 32.04 26.30 -28.44
N THR A 60 32.46 25.93 -27.26
CA THR A 60 31.59 25.27 -26.27
C THR A 60 30.51 26.28 -25.91
N ASN A 61 29.29 26.02 -26.31
CA ASN A 61 28.12 26.66 -25.71
C ASN A 61 28.07 26.23 -24.26
N GLN A 62 28.68 26.98 -23.37
CA GLN A 62 28.32 26.90 -21.94
C GLN A 62 26.87 27.34 -21.82
N PRO A 63 26.05 26.66 -21.01
CA PRO A 63 24.70 27.13 -20.72
C PRO A 63 24.77 28.55 -20.18
N SER A 64 24.04 29.48 -20.81
CA SER A 64 24.19 30.91 -20.62
C SER A 64 23.48 31.48 -19.40
N SER A 65 22.90 30.63 -18.53
CA SER A 65 22.30 31.07 -17.27
C SER A 65 22.24 29.98 -16.20
N PRO A 66 22.26 30.35 -14.90
CA PRO A 66 22.02 29.41 -13.78
C PRO A 66 20.65 28.72 -13.84
N GLU A 67 19.70 29.29 -14.58
CA GLU A 67 18.35 28.75 -14.75
C GLU A 67 18.30 27.60 -15.76
N GLU A 68 19.14 27.59 -16.78
CA GLU A 68 19.30 26.48 -17.73
C GLU A 68 20.05 25.30 -17.11
N ALA A 69 21.02 25.55 -16.23
CA ALA A 69 21.71 24.50 -15.47
C ALA A 69 20.80 23.78 -14.46
N LYS A 70 19.84 24.49 -13.86
CA LYS A 70 18.82 23.89 -12.96
C LYS A 70 17.82 23.01 -13.71
N LYS A 71 17.56 23.28 -15.00
CA LYS A 71 16.65 22.48 -15.84
C LYS A 71 17.17 21.08 -16.18
N ALA A 72 18.47 20.84 -16.05
CA ALA A 72 19.09 19.55 -16.40
C ALA A 72 19.16 18.54 -15.23
N GLN A 73 18.60 18.88 -14.06
CA GLN A 73 18.70 18.01 -12.90
C GLN A 73 17.75 16.80 -12.97
N THR A 74 18.32 15.62 -12.73
CA THR A 74 17.61 14.36 -12.61
C THR A 74 17.56 13.94 -11.15
N VAL A 75 16.40 13.49 -10.67
CA VAL A 75 16.23 12.82 -9.38
C VAL A 75 15.97 11.35 -9.63
N THR A 76 16.72 10.47 -8.97
CA THR A 76 16.54 9.01 -9.06
C THR A 76 15.93 8.49 -7.77
N ILE A 77 14.77 7.81 -7.87
CA ILE A 77 14.04 7.27 -6.71
C ILE A 77 13.96 5.75 -6.82
N GLY A 78 14.39 5.05 -5.77
CA GLY A 78 14.27 3.61 -5.63
C GLY A 78 12.95 3.21 -4.98
N TYR A 79 12.30 2.18 -5.52
CA TYR A 79 11.07 1.58 -4.99
C TYR A 79 11.21 0.07 -4.86
N THR A 80 10.62 -0.53 -3.82
CA THR A 80 10.49 -1.99 -3.67
C THR A 80 9.18 -2.54 -4.21
N GLN A 81 8.31 -1.68 -4.74
CA GLN A 81 7.08 -2.02 -5.42
C GLN A 81 7.07 -1.35 -6.79
N PHE A 82 6.70 -2.10 -7.81
CA PHE A 82 6.61 -1.60 -9.18
C PHE A 82 5.47 -2.32 -9.91
N PRO A 83 4.62 -1.62 -10.66
CA PRO A 83 3.48 -2.23 -11.33
C PRO A 83 3.92 -2.98 -12.60
N THR A 84 3.15 -3.98 -13.00
CA THR A 84 3.37 -4.71 -14.26
C THR A 84 3.04 -3.86 -15.48
N ASN A 85 2.08 -2.95 -15.33
CA ASN A 85 1.73 -1.89 -16.25
C ASN A 85 1.33 -0.63 -15.46
N ILE A 86 1.08 0.49 -16.10
CA ILE A 86 0.76 1.76 -15.44
C ILE A 86 -0.59 2.32 -15.90
N ASP A 87 -1.48 1.50 -16.43
CA ASP A 87 -2.85 1.88 -16.72
C ASP A 87 -3.64 2.04 -15.42
N PRO A 88 -4.17 3.24 -15.10
CA PRO A 88 -4.86 3.47 -13.83
C PRO A 88 -6.14 2.65 -13.68
N ALA A 89 -6.77 2.24 -14.77
CA ALA A 89 -7.99 1.44 -14.75
C ALA A 89 -7.76 -0.06 -14.51
N ASP A 90 -6.50 -0.50 -14.44
CA ASP A 90 -6.14 -1.90 -14.26
C ASP A 90 -5.71 -2.17 -12.81
N GLU A 91 -6.48 -2.97 -12.07
CA GLU A 91 -6.27 -3.35 -10.67
C GLU A 91 -5.95 -2.13 -9.76
N TYR A 92 -4.72 -2.08 -9.22
CA TYR A 92 -4.22 -1.03 -8.34
C TYR A 92 -3.15 -0.15 -8.99
N ASN A 93 -2.97 -0.23 -10.32
CA ASN A 93 -1.90 0.48 -11.02
C ASN A 93 -2.07 2.01 -11.00
N GLY A 94 -3.29 2.51 -10.81
CA GLY A 94 -3.56 3.93 -10.58
C GLY A 94 -2.75 4.53 -9.42
N TRP A 95 -2.43 3.74 -8.38
CA TRP A 95 -1.58 4.20 -7.28
C TRP A 95 -0.20 4.64 -7.75
N PHE A 96 0.38 3.93 -8.70
CA PHE A 96 1.69 4.27 -9.27
C PHE A 96 1.58 5.44 -10.24
N THR A 97 0.49 5.54 -11.00
CA THR A 97 0.25 6.66 -11.92
C THR A 97 0.18 7.99 -11.16
N VAL A 98 -0.52 8.02 -10.03
CA VAL A 98 -0.57 9.19 -9.13
C VAL A 98 0.76 9.40 -8.41
N ARG A 99 1.35 8.34 -7.84
CA ARG A 99 2.61 8.39 -7.09
C ARG A 99 3.76 8.97 -7.90
N TYR A 100 3.79 8.65 -9.19
CA TYR A 100 4.83 9.11 -10.11
C TYR A 100 4.52 10.48 -10.74
N GLY A 101 3.40 11.12 -10.37
CA GLY A 101 3.02 12.43 -10.89
C GLY A 101 2.68 12.42 -12.38
N VAL A 102 2.20 11.28 -12.90
CA VAL A 102 1.82 11.11 -14.32
C VAL A 102 0.36 11.48 -14.53
N GLY A 103 -0.51 11.08 -13.62
CA GLY A 103 -1.93 11.31 -13.72
C GLY A 103 -2.53 11.87 -12.44
N GLU A 104 -3.65 12.54 -12.59
CA GLU A 104 -4.39 13.20 -11.52
C GLU A 104 -5.86 12.77 -11.55
N THR A 105 -6.50 12.80 -10.37
CA THR A 105 -7.91 12.50 -10.18
C THR A 105 -8.73 13.79 -10.07
N LEU A 106 -10.05 13.71 -10.10
CA LEU A 106 -10.91 14.89 -9.93
C LEU A 106 -10.75 15.53 -8.55
N PHE A 107 -10.53 14.71 -7.54
CA PHE A 107 -10.23 15.12 -6.15
C PHE A 107 -8.96 14.41 -5.68
N LYS A 108 -8.29 14.94 -4.66
CA LYS A 108 -7.15 14.31 -4.00
C LYS A 108 -7.34 14.30 -2.49
N MET A 109 -6.74 13.33 -1.82
CA MET A 109 -6.75 13.29 -0.35
C MET A 109 -5.74 14.28 0.21
N ASP A 110 -6.11 14.98 1.29
CA ASP A 110 -5.17 15.73 2.12
C ASP A 110 -4.56 14.85 3.23
N ASP A 111 -3.75 15.45 4.10
CA ASP A 111 -3.11 14.74 5.21
C ASP A 111 -4.08 14.22 6.29
N GLN A 112 -5.30 14.74 6.33
CA GLN A 112 -6.40 14.29 7.19
C GLN A 112 -7.25 13.21 6.55
N LEU A 113 -6.88 12.78 5.32
CA LEU A 113 -7.64 11.85 4.47
C LEU A 113 -9.01 12.40 4.03
N GLU A 114 -9.14 13.74 3.96
CA GLU A 114 -10.32 14.38 3.42
C GLU A 114 -10.13 14.71 1.92
N PRO A 115 -11.13 14.41 1.06
CA PRO A 115 -11.00 14.67 -0.37
C PRO A 115 -11.10 16.18 -0.67
N GLN A 116 -10.08 16.74 -1.31
CA GLN A 116 -9.98 18.13 -1.73
C GLN A 116 -10.09 18.28 -3.25
N PRO A 117 -10.58 19.41 -3.78
CA PRO A 117 -10.58 19.69 -5.22
C PRO A 117 -9.17 19.53 -5.84
N TRP A 118 -9.10 18.93 -7.04
CA TRP A 118 -7.86 18.81 -7.82
C TRP A 118 -8.10 19.19 -9.29
N LEU A 119 -8.54 18.25 -10.15
CA LEU A 119 -8.97 18.58 -11.52
C LEU A 119 -10.41 19.13 -11.56
N ALA A 120 -11.22 18.82 -10.55
CA ALA A 120 -12.51 19.46 -10.31
C ALA A 120 -12.33 20.69 -9.41
N GLU A 121 -13.12 21.74 -9.66
CA GLU A 121 -13.25 22.90 -8.77
C GLU A 121 -14.36 22.68 -7.74
N LYS A 122 -15.44 22.00 -8.13
CA LYS A 122 -16.66 21.87 -7.34
C LYS A 122 -17.37 20.57 -7.65
N ILE A 123 -18.08 20.03 -6.65
CA ILE A 123 -19.05 18.96 -6.78
C ILE A 123 -20.32 19.33 -6.02
N GLU A 124 -21.47 19.06 -6.60
CA GLU A 124 -22.81 19.30 -6.04
C GLU A 124 -23.64 18.04 -6.22
N GLN A 125 -24.57 17.82 -5.30
CA GLN A 125 -25.50 16.71 -5.35
C GLN A 125 -26.94 17.26 -5.52
N PRO A 126 -27.42 17.49 -6.77
CA PRO A 126 -28.75 18.02 -7.01
C PRO A 126 -29.89 17.09 -6.55
N SER A 127 -29.63 15.76 -6.55
CA SER A 127 -30.56 14.76 -6.02
C SER A 127 -29.77 13.58 -5.44
N GLN A 128 -30.44 12.68 -4.74
CA GLN A 128 -29.81 11.51 -4.10
C GLN A 128 -28.97 10.63 -5.08
N LEU A 129 -29.37 10.60 -6.35
CA LEU A 129 -28.72 9.77 -7.37
C LEU A 129 -27.95 10.60 -8.43
N GLU A 130 -27.79 11.90 -8.23
CA GLU A 130 -27.15 12.76 -9.24
C GLU A 130 -26.05 13.63 -8.62
N TRP A 131 -24.92 13.62 -9.29
CA TRP A 131 -23.74 14.41 -8.94
C TRP A 131 -23.35 15.30 -10.11
N LYS A 132 -23.15 16.59 -9.84
CA LYS A 132 -22.73 17.59 -10.83
C LYS A 132 -21.34 18.11 -10.47
N ILE A 133 -20.36 17.93 -11.37
CA ILE A 133 -18.95 18.24 -11.16
C ILE A 133 -18.56 19.35 -12.13
N THR A 134 -18.04 20.45 -11.59
CA THR A 134 -17.47 21.54 -12.36
C THR A 134 -15.95 21.33 -12.46
N LEU A 135 -15.43 21.26 -13.67
CA LEU A 135 -14.02 21.03 -13.95
C LEU A 135 -13.26 22.35 -14.05
N ARG A 136 -11.97 22.31 -13.76
CA ARG A 136 -11.03 23.37 -14.09
C ARG A 136 -10.99 23.60 -15.61
N ASN A 137 -10.73 24.85 -16.00
CA ASN A 137 -10.70 25.22 -17.41
C ASN A 137 -9.27 25.48 -17.96
N ASP A 138 -8.25 25.40 -17.10
CA ASP A 138 -6.84 25.69 -17.38
C ASP A 138 -5.97 24.42 -17.50
N VAL A 139 -6.58 23.24 -17.49
CA VAL A 139 -5.86 21.95 -17.56
C VAL A 139 -5.69 21.49 -19.02
N THR A 140 -4.48 21.03 -19.34
CA THR A 140 -4.18 20.29 -20.57
C THR A 140 -3.59 18.92 -20.24
N PHE A 141 -3.90 17.94 -21.09
CA PHE A 141 -3.23 16.64 -21.07
C PHE A 141 -1.78 16.77 -21.56
N GLN A 142 -0.96 15.78 -21.27
CA GLN A 142 0.46 15.73 -21.63
C GLN A 142 0.73 15.69 -23.15
N ASN A 143 -0.29 15.43 -23.98
CA ASN A 143 -0.24 15.56 -25.44
C ASN A 143 -0.62 16.98 -25.94
N GLY A 144 -0.91 17.90 -25.02
CA GLY A 144 -1.29 19.28 -25.32
C GLY A 144 -2.79 19.51 -25.56
N GLU A 145 -3.60 18.45 -25.57
CA GLU A 145 -5.06 18.56 -25.71
C GLU A 145 -5.70 19.14 -24.44
N LYS A 146 -6.71 19.98 -24.61
CA LYS A 146 -7.44 20.59 -23.48
C LYS A 146 -8.31 19.54 -22.77
N MET A 147 -8.29 19.53 -21.42
CA MET A 147 -9.22 18.75 -20.63
C MET A 147 -10.61 19.38 -20.69
N THR A 148 -11.55 18.68 -21.29
CA THR A 148 -12.97 19.07 -21.39
C THR A 148 -13.85 18.08 -20.68
N GLY A 149 -15.11 18.45 -20.38
CA GLY A 149 -16.08 17.52 -19.83
C GLY A 149 -16.24 16.26 -20.67
N ALA A 150 -16.23 16.37 -22.00
CA ALA A 150 -16.34 15.21 -22.90
C ALA A 150 -15.14 14.25 -22.75
N LYS A 151 -13.92 14.75 -22.57
CA LYS A 151 -12.74 13.90 -22.33
C LYS A 151 -12.78 13.24 -20.95
N VAL A 152 -13.24 13.94 -19.91
CA VAL A 152 -13.44 13.37 -18.57
C VAL A 152 -14.53 12.30 -18.59
N GLU A 153 -15.64 12.57 -19.28
CA GLU A 153 -16.71 11.58 -19.50
C GLU A 153 -16.18 10.30 -20.18
N ALA A 154 -15.40 10.46 -21.26
CA ALA A 154 -14.77 9.33 -21.97
C ALA A 154 -13.81 8.56 -21.08
N SER A 155 -12.99 9.23 -20.28
CA SER A 155 -12.09 8.60 -19.31
C SER A 155 -12.82 7.79 -18.25
N LEU A 156 -13.89 8.34 -17.65
CA LEU A 156 -14.69 7.65 -16.64
C LEU A 156 -15.50 6.48 -17.25
N LYS A 157 -16.02 6.62 -18.47
CA LYS A 157 -16.66 5.51 -19.18
C LYS A 157 -15.69 4.36 -19.42
N ARG A 158 -14.49 4.65 -19.93
CA ARG A 158 -13.43 3.65 -20.07
C ARG A 158 -13.09 2.96 -18.74
N LEU A 159 -13.03 3.73 -17.65
CA LEU A 159 -12.74 3.18 -16.32
C LEU A 159 -13.77 2.12 -15.92
N ILE A 160 -15.08 2.44 -15.97
CA ILE A 160 -16.13 1.50 -15.56
C ILE A 160 -16.31 0.32 -16.51
N GLU A 161 -15.93 0.46 -17.78
CA GLU A 161 -15.88 -0.67 -18.75
C GLU A 161 -14.72 -1.61 -18.46
N LYS A 162 -13.55 -1.08 -18.08
CA LYS A 162 -12.33 -1.87 -17.91
C LYS A 162 -12.18 -2.43 -16.49
N SER A 163 -12.57 -1.69 -15.46
CA SER A 163 -12.41 -2.06 -14.07
C SER A 163 -13.72 -2.45 -13.42
N LYS A 164 -13.92 -3.75 -13.17
CA LYS A 164 -15.09 -4.23 -12.42
C LYS A 164 -15.15 -3.61 -11.02
N ARG A 165 -14.00 -3.46 -10.33
CA ARG A 165 -13.94 -2.81 -9.02
C ARG A 165 -14.48 -1.38 -9.08
N ALA A 166 -13.99 -0.57 -10.02
CA ALA A 166 -14.45 0.82 -10.15
C ALA A 166 -15.93 0.90 -10.55
N ALA A 167 -16.40 -0.01 -11.40
CA ALA A 167 -17.82 -0.07 -11.79
C ALA A 167 -18.73 -0.40 -10.61
N ASP A 168 -18.32 -1.35 -9.76
CA ASP A 168 -19.07 -1.73 -8.56
C ASP A 168 -19.01 -0.60 -7.50
N ASP A 169 -17.84 -0.02 -7.25
CA ASP A 169 -17.64 1.05 -6.26
C ASP A 169 -18.40 2.33 -6.63
N LEU A 170 -18.29 2.80 -7.87
CA LEU A 170 -18.92 4.04 -8.34
C LEU A 170 -20.42 3.90 -8.56
N GLY A 171 -20.92 2.72 -8.89
CA GLY A 171 -22.32 2.43 -9.13
C GLY A 171 -22.96 3.29 -10.23
N ILE A 172 -22.19 3.74 -11.23
CA ILE A 172 -22.63 4.68 -12.25
C ILE A 172 -23.69 4.04 -13.16
N GLU A 173 -24.81 4.75 -13.36
CA GLU A 173 -25.83 4.44 -14.35
C GLU A 173 -25.52 5.15 -15.68
N SER A 174 -25.23 6.47 -15.61
CA SER A 174 -24.90 7.26 -16.78
C SER A 174 -23.95 8.41 -16.46
N ILE A 175 -23.20 8.85 -17.45
CA ILE A 175 -22.33 10.03 -17.40
C ILE A 175 -22.67 10.88 -18.61
N HIS A 176 -22.84 12.18 -18.40
CA HIS A 176 -23.08 13.17 -19.44
C HIS A 176 -22.26 14.43 -19.17
N SER A 177 -21.73 15.05 -20.21
CA SER A 177 -20.99 16.31 -20.10
C SER A 177 -21.61 17.44 -20.92
N ASP A 178 -21.51 18.66 -20.38
CA ASP A 178 -21.83 19.90 -21.06
C ASP A 178 -20.74 20.93 -20.73
N GLY A 179 -19.93 21.27 -21.75
CA GLY A 179 -18.75 22.15 -21.58
C GLY A 179 -17.76 21.60 -20.54
N GLN A 180 -17.57 22.34 -19.46
CA GLN A 180 -16.73 21.96 -18.31
C GLN A 180 -17.52 21.35 -17.16
N THR A 181 -18.76 20.94 -17.39
CA THR A 181 -19.58 20.26 -16.39
C THR A 181 -19.74 18.79 -16.74
N VAL A 182 -19.55 17.91 -15.77
CA VAL A 182 -19.84 16.47 -15.87
C VAL A 182 -20.93 16.13 -14.88
N THR A 183 -22.00 15.52 -15.36
CA THR A 183 -23.10 15.00 -14.55
C THR A 183 -23.02 13.48 -14.50
N ILE A 184 -22.99 12.92 -13.29
CA ILE A 184 -22.97 11.48 -13.03
C ILE A 184 -24.30 11.12 -12.38
N LYS A 185 -25.01 10.13 -12.94
CA LYS A 185 -26.13 9.45 -12.27
C LYS A 185 -25.70 8.09 -11.79
N THR A 186 -26.11 7.72 -10.60
CA THR A 186 -25.82 6.45 -9.96
C THR A 186 -27.06 5.56 -9.87
N LYS A 187 -26.85 4.24 -9.84
CA LYS A 187 -27.92 3.24 -9.68
C LYS A 187 -28.49 3.18 -8.27
N ILE A 188 -27.66 3.55 -7.30
CA ILE A 188 -27.96 3.60 -5.87
C ILE A 188 -27.41 4.90 -5.29
N GLU A 189 -27.84 5.29 -4.11
CA GLU A 189 -27.25 6.40 -3.37
C GLU A 189 -25.76 6.14 -3.16
N GLN A 190 -24.93 7.17 -3.46
CA GLN A 190 -23.47 7.08 -3.37
C GLN A 190 -22.91 8.27 -2.56
N PRO A 191 -23.05 8.26 -1.22
CA PRO A 191 -22.72 9.42 -0.39
C PRO A 191 -21.23 9.79 -0.41
N ILE A 192 -20.36 8.86 -0.78
CA ILE A 192 -18.91 9.04 -0.83
C ILE A 192 -18.36 9.24 -2.26
N MET A 193 -19.18 9.73 -3.19
CA MET A 193 -18.75 9.94 -4.60
C MET A 193 -17.48 10.77 -4.69
N LYS A 194 -17.35 11.83 -3.88
CA LYS A 194 -16.15 12.67 -3.86
C LYS A 194 -14.88 11.89 -3.48
N ASN A 195 -14.99 10.98 -2.51
CA ASN A 195 -13.91 10.09 -2.07
C ASN A 195 -13.55 9.07 -3.17
N LEU A 196 -14.56 8.48 -3.81
CA LEU A 196 -14.36 7.52 -4.92
C LEU A 196 -13.70 8.19 -6.13
N LEU A 197 -14.02 9.45 -6.40
CA LEU A 197 -13.37 10.24 -7.45
C LEU A 197 -11.97 10.78 -7.06
N ALA A 198 -11.51 10.52 -5.83
CA ALA A 198 -10.13 10.71 -5.37
C ALA A 198 -9.32 9.40 -5.37
N GLU A 199 -9.98 8.24 -5.47
CA GLU A 199 -9.30 6.95 -5.57
C GLU A 199 -8.47 6.90 -6.86
N PRO A 200 -7.21 6.46 -6.82
CA PRO A 200 -6.31 6.48 -7.97
C PRO A 200 -6.77 5.72 -9.23
N TYR A 201 -7.70 4.78 -9.14
CA TYR A 201 -8.30 4.22 -10.36
C TYR A 201 -9.05 5.28 -11.19
N SER A 202 -9.54 6.34 -10.53
CA SER A 202 -10.26 7.47 -11.15
C SER A 202 -9.36 8.51 -11.81
N VAL A 203 -8.07 8.21 -12.02
CA VAL A 203 -7.16 9.08 -12.78
C VAL A 203 -7.75 9.38 -14.15
N ILE A 204 -7.79 10.67 -14.48
CA ILE A 204 -8.28 11.14 -15.77
C ILE A 204 -7.17 11.01 -16.82
N VAL A 205 -7.46 10.26 -17.88
CA VAL A 205 -6.56 10.03 -19.01
C VAL A 205 -7.23 10.44 -20.32
N ASP A 206 -6.44 10.94 -21.28
CA ASP A 206 -6.94 11.13 -22.63
C ASP A 206 -7.06 9.76 -23.33
N VAL A 207 -8.27 9.38 -23.68
CA VAL A 207 -8.58 8.09 -24.31
C VAL A 207 -8.59 8.18 -25.84
N ASP A 208 -8.52 9.38 -26.39
CA ASP A 208 -8.52 9.65 -27.81
C ASP A 208 -7.11 9.52 -28.40
N GLY A 209 -6.97 8.73 -29.46
CA GLY A 209 -5.73 8.65 -30.23
C GLY A 209 -4.73 7.58 -29.77
N LYS A 210 -3.52 7.61 -30.37
CA LYS A 210 -2.46 6.59 -30.24
C LYS A 210 -1.79 6.50 -28.87
N ALA A 211 -2.16 7.38 -27.93
CA ALA A 211 -1.44 7.59 -26.69
C ALA A 211 -2.00 6.85 -25.48
N ALA A 212 -3.20 6.29 -25.58
CA ALA A 212 -3.80 5.51 -24.49
C ALA A 212 -3.20 4.10 -24.43
N SER A 213 -1.97 3.97 -23.94
CA SER A 213 -1.33 2.69 -23.73
C SER A 213 -1.21 2.38 -22.23
N ASP A 214 -1.21 1.11 -21.89
CA ASP A 214 -0.92 0.59 -20.56
C ASP A 214 0.51 0.89 -20.07
N LYS A 215 1.41 1.31 -20.97
CA LYS A 215 2.81 1.65 -20.67
C LYS A 215 3.08 3.14 -20.57
N ALA A 216 2.22 3.97 -21.15
CA ALA A 216 2.37 5.43 -21.16
C ALA A 216 0.98 6.09 -21.27
N PRO A 217 0.16 6.09 -20.22
CA PRO A 217 -1.10 6.81 -20.22
C PRO A 217 -0.85 8.31 -20.38
N VAL A 218 -1.70 8.97 -21.16
CA VAL A 218 -1.67 10.42 -21.31
C VAL A 218 -2.50 11.06 -20.20
N GLY A 219 -1.83 11.41 -19.12
CA GLY A 219 -2.43 12.06 -17.96
C GLY A 219 -2.37 13.58 -18.02
N THR A 220 -2.64 14.20 -16.87
CA THR A 220 -2.62 15.66 -16.68
C THR A 220 -1.48 16.11 -15.77
N GLY A 221 -0.72 15.18 -15.19
CA GLY A 221 0.26 15.43 -14.14
C GLY A 221 1.54 16.13 -14.62
N PRO A 222 2.41 16.56 -13.67
CA PRO A 222 3.63 17.31 -13.96
C PRO A 222 4.72 16.53 -14.70
N PHE A 223 4.61 15.22 -14.81
CA PHE A 223 5.58 14.35 -15.48
C PHE A 223 4.89 13.39 -16.44
N LEU A 224 5.47 13.20 -17.60
CA LEU A 224 5.04 12.20 -18.58
C LEU A 224 6.02 11.03 -18.63
N ILE A 225 5.54 9.85 -18.97
CA ILE A 225 6.37 8.64 -19.10
C ILE A 225 7.08 8.68 -20.46
N LYS A 226 8.42 8.72 -20.40
CA LYS A 226 9.27 8.60 -21.59
C LYS A 226 9.65 7.16 -21.88
N ILE A 227 10.02 6.43 -20.86
CA ILE A 227 10.40 5.02 -20.93
C ILE A 227 9.72 4.29 -19.76
N TYR A 228 9.11 3.16 -20.05
CA TYR A 228 8.59 2.24 -19.05
C TYR A 228 9.07 0.83 -19.36
N THR A 229 9.80 0.24 -18.42
CA THR A 229 10.31 -1.13 -18.54
C THR A 229 9.84 -1.93 -17.34
N PRO A 230 8.90 -2.87 -17.51
CA PRO A 230 8.42 -3.73 -16.42
C PRO A 230 9.58 -4.36 -15.64
N GLU A 231 9.41 -4.50 -14.33
CA GLU A 231 10.40 -5.10 -13.40
C GLU A 231 11.78 -4.41 -13.39
N THR A 232 11.90 -3.22 -13.98
CA THR A 232 13.16 -2.46 -14.03
C THR A 232 12.97 -1.05 -13.53
N GLY A 233 12.02 -0.30 -14.12
CA GLY A 233 11.77 1.09 -13.74
C GLY A 233 11.16 1.93 -14.86
N ALA A 234 11.15 3.24 -14.64
CA ALA A 234 10.63 4.22 -15.58
C ALA A 234 11.50 5.47 -15.64
N THR A 235 11.49 6.13 -16.79
CA THR A 235 12.02 7.50 -16.96
C THR A 235 10.85 8.42 -17.21
N LEU A 236 10.74 9.45 -16.38
CA LEU A 236 9.72 10.48 -16.44
C LEU A 236 10.37 11.78 -16.87
N GLU A 237 9.75 12.51 -17.81
CA GLU A 237 10.17 13.85 -18.24
C GLU A 237 9.16 14.88 -17.73
N ALA A 238 9.65 16.07 -17.35
CA ALA A 238 8.79 17.17 -16.93
C ALA A 238 7.86 17.59 -18.07
N TYR A 239 6.58 17.76 -17.76
CA TYR A 239 5.60 18.35 -18.68
C TYR A 239 5.64 19.87 -18.57
N GLU A 240 6.15 20.53 -19.61
CA GLU A 240 6.40 21.98 -19.62
C GLU A 240 5.15 22.84 -19.43
N ASN A 241 3.99 22.34 -19.90
CA ASN A 241 2.71 23.06 -19.84
C ASN A 241 1.82 22.58 -18.69
N TYR A 242 2.41 22.02 -17.64
CA TYR A 242 1.65 21.58 -16.48
C TYR A 242 0.89 22.74 -15.84
N TRP A 243 -0.40 22.59 -15.66
CA TRP A 243 -1.31 23.61 -15.13
C TRP A 243 -0.95 24.09 -13.72
N GLY A 244 -0.38 23.22 -12.88
CA GLY A 244 0.07 23.52 -11.52
C GLY A 244 1.45 24.22 -11.45
N GLY A 245 2.00 24.65 -12.59
CA GLY A 245 3.31 25.31 -12.70
C GLY A 245 4.46 24.35 -13.02
N LYS A 246 5.53 24.90 -13.57
CA LYS A 246 6.69 24.13 -14.07
C LYS A 246 7.34 23.27 -12.99
N ALA A 247 7.69 22.04 -13.36
CA ALA A 247 8.52 21.17 -12.54
C ALA A 247 9.92 21.76 -12.34
N LYS A 248 10.47 21.61 -11.14
CA LYS A 248 11.81 22.14 -10.80
C LYS A 248 12.94 21.24 -11.28
N VAL A 249 12.66 19.96 -11.55
CA VAL A 249 13.60 18.99 -12.13
C VAL A 249 13.12 18.60 -13.53
N ALA A 250 14.06 18.36 -14.44
CA ALA A 250 13.73 18.00 -15.82
C ALA A 250 13.30 16.54 -15.96
N GLN A 251 13.83 15.68 -15.10
CA GLN A 251 13.64 14.24 -15.21
C GLN A 251 13.57 13.58 -13.84
N VAL A 252 12.73 12.54 -13.72
CA VAL A 252 12.74 11.62 -12.60
C VAL A 252 12.98 10.20 -13.12
N GLN A 253 13.95 9.51 -12.55
CA GLN A 253 14.19 8.10 -12.81
C GLN A 253 13.62 7.26 -11.67
N ILE A 254 12.76 6.34 -11.98
CA ILE A 254 12.24 5.34 -11.06
C ILE A 254 13.03 4.05 -11.26
N LYS A 255 13.64 3.54 -10.19
CA LYS A 255 14.33 2.24 -10.18
C LYS A 255 13.60 1.26 -9.29
N TYR A 256 13.38 0.06 -9.79
CA TYR A 256 12.77 -1.02 -9.02
C TYR A 256 13.84 -1.92 -8.39
N PHE A 257 13.64 -2.27 -7.13
CA PHE A 257 14.47 -3.20 -6.37
C PHE A 257 13.60 -4.34 -5.84
N SER A 258 13.73 -5.52 -6.41
CA SER A 258 13.02 -6.72 -5.94
C SER A 258 13.52 -7.22 -4.58
N ASP A 259 14.78 -6.91 -4.23
CA ASP A 259 15.36 -7.18 -2.91
C ASP A 259 15.34 -5.90 -2.06
N PRO A 260 14.53 -5.84 -0.99
CA PRO A 260 14.48 -4.68 -0.10
C PRO A 260 15.80 -4.37 0.61
N THR A 261 16.74 -5.31 0.67
CA THR A 261 18.06 -5.06 1.28
C THR A 261 19.00 -4.30 0.33
N ALA A 262 18.86 -4.52 -0.97
CA ALA A 262 19.65 -3.85 -2.00
C ALA A 262 19.34 -2.35 -2.10
N ILE A 263 18.11 -1.92 -1.78
CA ILE A 263 17.70 -0.52 -1.89
C ILE A 263 18.47 0.38 -0.91
N SER A 264 18.84 -0.14 0.27
CA SER A 264 19.67 0.58 1.25
C SER A 264 21.09 0.81 0.72
N ALA A 265 21.69 -0.19 0.10
CA ALA A 265 23.02 -0.08 -0.53
C ALA A 265 23.01 0.91 -1.71
N ALA A 266 21.96 0.91 -2.52
CA ALA A 266 21.79 1.84 -3.63
C ALA A 266 21.71 3.30 -3.16
N LEU A 267 21.03 3.58 -2.04
CA LEU A 267 21.00 4.93 -1.45
C LEU A 267 22.39 5.33 -0.91
N GLN A 268 23.08 4.44 -0.20
CA GLN A 268 24.42 4.70 0.36
C GLN A 268 25.49 4.91 -0.71
N SER A 269 25.42 4.18 -1.82
CA SER A 269 26.33 4.34 -2.97
C SER A 269 25.97 5.51 -3.89
N LYS A 270 24.88 6.23 -3.59
CA LYS A 270 24.32 7.32 -4.42
C LYS A 270 23.89 6.84 -5.82
N GLU A 271 23.55 5.59 -5.97
CA GLU A 271 22.89 5.06 -7.17
C GLU A 271 21.47 5.58 -7.30
N VAL A 272 20.82 5.86 -6.16
CA VAL A 272 19.55 6.56 -6.04
C VAL A 272 19.66 7.73 -5.06
N ASP A 273 18.87 8.77 -5.28
CA ASP A 273 18.83 9.97 -4.44
C ASP A 273 17.83 9.81 -3.28
N ALA A 274 16.83 8.97 -3.45
CA ALA A 274 15.80 8.71 -2.46
C ALA A 274 15.28 7.28 -2.58
N VAL A 275 14.68 6.77 -1.51
CA VAL A 275 14.10 5.42 -1.49
C VAL A 275 12.77 5.40 -0.74
N TYR A 276 11.84 4.60 -1.27
CA TYR A 276 10.58 4.21 -0.64
C TYR A 276 10.50 2.67 -0.54
N GLY A 277 10.02 2.17 0.60
CA GLY A 277 9.97 0.72 0.87
C GLY A 277 11.23 0.17 1.53
N LEU A 278 12.06 1.05 2.13
CA LEU A 278 13.20 0.62 2.94
C LEU A 278 12.72 -0.25 4.12
N PRO A 279 13.40 -1.39 4.41
CA PRO A 279 13.09 -2.17 5.59
C PRO A 279 13.15 -1.31 6.86
N TYR A 280 12.13 -1.37 7.69
CA TYR A 280 12.01 -0.53 8.89
C TYR A 280 13.21 -0.65 9.84
N ALA A 281 13.80 -1.85 9.93
CA ALA A 281 15.01 -2.06 10.74
C ALA A 281 16.16 -1.11 10.37
N ASN A 282 16.20 -0.62 9.14
CA ASN A 282 17.25 0.25 8.63
C ASN A 282 16.97 1.75 8.89
N LEU A 283 15.71 2.16 9.14
CA LEU A 283 15.35 3.57 9.34
C LEU A 283 16.12 4.24 10.48
N ALA A 284 16.33 3.50 11.57
CA ALA A 284 17.03 4.03 12.75
C ALA A 284 18.47 4.48 12.47
N SER A 285 19.16 3.86 11.51
CA SER A 285 20.51 4.25 11.10
C SER A 285 20.51 5.56 10.32
N TYR A 286 19.56 5.72 9.40
CA TYR A 286 19.41 6.95 8.61
C TYR A 286 18.95 8.14 9.45
N LYS A 287 18.13 7.93 10.51
CA LYS A 287 17.75 8.99 11.46
C LYS A 287 18.94 9.62 12.19
N LYS A 288 20.05 8.88 12.32
CA LYS A 288 21.27 9.34 12.99
C LYS A 288 22.30 9.94 12.04
N ASP A 289 22.13 9.79 10.73
CA ASP A 289 23.08 10.24 9.71
C ASP A 289 22.60 11.55 9.07
N SER A 290 23.34 12.64 9.32
CA SER A 290 23.02 13.98 8.82
C SER A 290 23.13 14.15 7.28
N GLN A 291 23.60 13.13 6.57
CA GLN A 291 23.60 13.14 5.10
C GLN A 291 22.21 12.87 4.51
N TYR A 292 21.27 12.35 5.31
CA TYR A 292 19.94 11.99 4.87
C TYR A 292 18.85 12.81 5.57
N LYS A 293 17.74 12.93 4.89
CA LYS A 293 16.47 13.42 5.43
C LYS A 293 15.46 12.27 5.39
N ILE A 294 14.53 12.26 6.32
CA ILE A 294 13.42 11.29 6.33
C ILE A 294 12.12 12.08 6.37
N SER A 295 11.27 11.85 5.37
CA SER A 295 9.86 12.23 5.43
C SER A 295 9.09 11.05 5.97
N GLU A 296 8.40 11.22 7.12
CA GLU A 296 7.70 10.14 7.81
C GLU A 296 6.33 10.64 8.27
N LYS A 297 5.28 9.88 7.93
CA LYS A 297 3.91 10.14 8.38
C LYS A 297 3.24 8.84 8.85
N GLU A 298 2.28 8.93 9.77
CA GLU A 298 1.37 7.85 10.09
C GLU A 298 0.58 7.49 8.84
N GLY A 299 0.61 6.21 8.45
CA GLY A 299 -0.11 5.71 7.28
C GLY A 299 -1.46 5.11 7.68
N GLY A 300 -2.31 4.86 6.69
CA GLY A 300 -3.61 4.23 6.92
C GLY A 300 -3.56 2.71 7.21
N ARG A 301 -2.39 2.07 7.10
CA ARG A 301 -2.24 0.62 7.32
C ARG A 301 -1.92 0.33 8.78
N TYR A 302 -2.72 -0.54 9.40
CA TYR A 302 -2.46 -1.01 10.76
C TYR A 302 -2.14 -2.51 10.80
N LEU A 303 -1.52 -2.96 11.90
CA LEU A 303 -1.43 -4.35 12.32
C LEU A 303 -2.39 -4.58 13.49
N SER A 304 -3.12 -5.69 13.45
CA SER A 304 -4.07 -6.12 14.48
C SER A 304 -3.97 -7.61 14.76
N TYR A 305 -4.62 -8.02 15.83
CA TYR A 305 -5.11 -9.38 16.02
C TYR A 305 -6.60 -9.42 15.68
N VAL A 306 -6.97 -10.37 14.82
CA VAL A 306 -8.35 -10.73 14.54
C VAL A 306 -8.68 -11.94 15.37
N TYR A 307 -9.63 -11.80 16.28
CA TYR A 307 -10.12 -12.84 17.16
C TYR A 307 -11.11 -13.75 16.44
N ASN A 308 -11.01 -15.05 16.65
CA ASN A 308 -11.98 -16.02 16.14
C ASN A 308 -13.09 -16.25 17.17
N PHE A 309 -14.24 -15.65 16.97
CA PHE A 309 -15.39 -15.73 17.88
C PHE A 309 -16.04 -17.12 17.93
N GLU A 310 -15.69 -18.04 17.03
CA GLU A 310 -16.10 -19.45 17.10
C GLU A 310 -15.22 -20.26 18.06
N ASN A 311 -14.07 -19.75 18.47
CA ASN A 311 -13.25 -20.37 19.48
C ASN A 311 -13.91 -20.24 20.87
N PRO A 312 -14.11 -21.32 21.64
CA PRO A 312 -14.89 -21.30 22.89
C PRO A 312 -14.27 -20.40 23.98
N TYR A 313 -12.95 -20.22 24.01
CA TYR A 313 -12.30 -19.29 24.95
C TYR A 313 -12.46 -17.84 24.47
N VAL A 314 -12.31 -17.61 23.18
CA VAL A 314 -12.47 -16.26 22.57
C VAL A 314 -13.93 -15.81 22.60
N ALA A 315 -14.91 -16.70 22.61
CA ALA A 315 -16.33 -16.37 22.82
C ALA A 315 -16.60 -15.72 24.19
N ASP A 316 -15.75 -15.98 25.20
CA ASP A 316 -15.83 -15.33 26.52
C ASP A 316 -15.25 -13.90 26.46
N ASP A 317 -16.08 -12.90 26.77
CA ASP A 317 -15.72 -11.48 26.72
C ASP A 317 -14.57 -11.14 27.68
N GLN A 318 -14.58 -11.67 28.91
CA GLN A 318 -13.51 -11.44 29.89
C GLN A 318 -12.17 -12.01 29.42
N PHE A 319 -12.22 -13.14 28.70
CA PHE A 319 -11.03 -13.72 28.09
C PHE A 319 -10.47 -12.80 26.99
N ARG A 320 -11.32 -12.28 26.08
CA ARG A 320 -10.89 -11.30 25.06
C ARG A 320 -10.34 -10.03 25.69
N GLN A 321 -11.00 -9.52 26.74
CA GLN A 321 -10.52 -8.35 27.47
C GLN A 321 -9.13 -8.58 28.08
N ALA A 322 -8.88 -9.78 28.62
CA ALA A 322 -7.57 -10.16 29.11
C ALA A 322 -6.54 -10.22 27.99
N LEU A 323 -6.89 -10.79 26.83
CA LEU A 323 -6.02 -10.83 25.65
C LEU A 323 -5.64 -9.42 25.18
N ASP A 324 -6.62 -8.50 25.05
CA ASP A 324 -6.37 -7.12 24.64
C ASP A 324 -5.48 -6.37 25.65
N THR A 325 -5.74 -6.55 26.96
CA THR A 325 -4.97 -5.95 28.06
C THR A 325 -3.50 -6.40 28.07
N LEU A 326 -3.21 -7.60 27.57
CA LEU A 326 -1.85 -8.17 27.48
C LEU A 326 -1.03 -7.64 26.30
N VAL A 327 -1.62 -6.93 25.34
CA VAL A 327 -0.86 -6.42 24.20
C VAL A 327 -0.18 -5.10 24.57
N ASP A 328 1.14 -5.14 24.81
CA ASP A 328 1.96 -3.94 24.99
C ASP A 328 2.22 -3.22 23.66
N LYS A 329 1.21 -2.46 23.22
CA LYS A 329 1.25 -1.73 21.95
C LYS A 329 2.48 -0.82 21.83
N LYS A 330 2.93 -0.23 22.95
CA LYS A 330 4.11 0.64 22.97
C LYS A 330 5.39 -0.15 22.71
N THR A 331 5.63 -1.23 23.44
CA THR A 331 6.79 -2.09 23.22
C THR A 331 6.77 -2.73 21.83
N PHE A 332 5.60 -3.13 21.31
CA PHE A 332 5.47 -3.63 19.95
C PHE A 332 5.92 -2.59 18.93
N THR A 333 5.41 -1.37 18.98
CA THR A 333 5.68 -0.35 17.97
C THR A 333 7.09 0.26 18.09
N GLU A 334 7.56 0.54 19.30
CA GLU A 334 8.86 1.18 19.54
C GLU A 334 10.04 0.21 19.45
N SER A 335 9.90 -1.00 20.05
CA SER A 335 11.01 -1.94 20.18
C SER A 335 10.96 -3.05 19.13
N LEU A 336 9.84 -3.77 19.02
CA LEU A 336 9.71 -4.90 18.10
C LEU A 336 9.70 -4.42 16.65
N PHE A 337 8.95 -3.37 16.33
CA PHE A 337 8.87 -2.78 14.99
C PHE A 337 9.89 -1.65 14.78
N LYS A 338 10.86 -1.48 15.70
CA LYS A 338 11.95 -0.47 15.57
C LYS A 338 11.46 0.95 15.35
N GLY A 339 10.31 1.32 15.89
CA GLY A 339 9.69 2.64 15.70
C GLY A 339 9.05 2.86 14.33
N ALA A 340 8.84 1.80 13.57
CA ALA A 340 8.19 1.82 12.25
C ALA A 340 6.67 2.00 12.30
N ALA A 341 6.09 1.94 13.50
CA ALA A 341 4.67 2.15 13.71
C ALA A 341 4.42 3.09 14.91
N VAL A 342 3.20 3.58 15.01
CA VAL A 342 2.68 4.27 16.19
C VAL A 342 1.62 3.43 16.87
N PRO A 343 1.50 3.43 18.22
CA PRO A 343 0.46 2.67 18.91
C PRO A 343 -0.93 3.14 18.48
N ALA A 344 -1.81 2.20 18.15
CA ALA A 344 -3.15 2.51 17.69
C ALA A 344 -4.17 2.62 18.83
N THR A 345 -5.13 3.53 18.68
CA THR A 345 -6.30 3.66 19.56
C THR A 345 -7.52 2.92 19.02
N GLY A 346 -7.59 2.69 17.72
CA GLY A 346 -8.68 2.01 17.01
C GLY A 346 -8.27 1.67 15.58
N PRO A 347 -9.21 1.28 14.71
CA PRO A 347 -8.94 0.84 13.34
C PRO A 347 -8.69 1.99 12.35
N LEU A 348 -8.88 3.25 12.77
CA LEU A 348 -8.66 4.42 11.94
C LEU A 348 -7.50 5.25 12.47
N PRO A 349 -6.65 5.84 11.60
CA PRO A 349 -5.50 6.63 12.02
C PRO A 349 -5.94 7.86 12.80
N SER A 350 -5.10 8.31 13.73
CA SER A 350 -5.41 9.43 14.63
C SER A 350 -5.64 10.77 13.91
N SER A 351 -5.16 10.88 12.66
CA SER A 351 -5.38 12.04 11.79
C SER A 351 -6.79 12.11 11.18
N SER A 352 -7.56 11.02 11.22
CA SER A 352 -8.90 10.96 10.63
C SER A 352 -9.97 11.45 11.60
N ASP A 353 -10.87 12.33 11.14
CA ASP A 353 -12.04 12.77 11.90
C ASP A 353 -12.99 11.62 12.28
N PHE A 354 -12.96 10.55 11.50
CA PHE A 354 -13.71 9.32 11.76
C PHE A 354 -13.16 8.48 12.93
N ALA A 355 -11.93 8.73 13.38
CA ALA A 355 -11.31 7.98 14.46
C ALA A 355 -12.01 8.25 15.80
N LEU A 356 -12.06 7.21 16.65
CA LEU A 356 -12.54 7.35 18.02
C LEU A 356 -11.54 8.14 18.86
N ASP A 357 -12.00 9.19 19.53
CA ASP A 357 -11.17 9.99 20.43
C ASP A 357 -10.99 9.26 21.76
N LYS A 358 -9.91 8.50 21.86
CA LYS A 358 -9.51 7.79 23.09
C LYS A 358 -7.99 7.62 23.16
N SER A 359 -7.49 7.41 24.37
CA SER A 359 -6.10 7.06 24.61
C SER A 359 -5.81 5.58 24.27
N VAL A 360 -4.54 5.28 23.98
CA VAL A 360 -4.06 3.89 23.89
C VAL A 360 -4.28 3.20 25.24
N HIS A 361 -4.81 1.99 25.24
CA HIS A 361 -5.00 1.23 26.48
C HIS A 361 -3.65 0.89 27.12
N GLU A 362 -3.64 0.78 28.44
CA GLU A 362 -2.45 0.44 29.20
C GLU A 362 -2.25 -1.09 29.23
N PHE A 363 -1.03 -1.53 28.89
CA PHE A 363 -0.59 -2.91 29.10
C PHE A 363 -0.55 -3.22 30.61
N ASN A 364 -1.23 -4.29 31.04
CA ASN A 364 -1.31 -4.60 32.46
C ASN A 364 -1.52 -6.11 32.72
N VAL A 365 -0.43 -6.80 33.03
CA VAL A 365 -0.42 -8.26 33.30
C VAL A 365 -1.28 -8.61 34.50
N GLU A 366 -1.24 -7.83 35.58
CA GLU A 366 -2.01 -8.13 36.80
C GLU A 366 -3.52 -7.93 36.59
N LYS A 367 -3.91 -6.93 35.79
CA LYS A 367 -5.31 -6.76 35.37
C LYS A 367 -5.77 -7.95 34.51
N ALA A 368 -4.94 -8.42 33.60
CA ALA A 368 -5.27 -9.58 32.76
C ALA A 368 -5.42 -10.86 33.61
N LYS A 369 -4.52 -11.11 34.57
CA LYS A 369 -4.66 -12.25 35.53
C LYS A 369 -5.97 -12.17 36.29
N LYS A 370 -6.32 -10.97 36.80
CA LYS A 370 -7.56 -10.75 37.55
C LYS A 370 -8.81 -11.06 36.71
N LEU A 371 -8.84 -10.58 35.45
CA LEU A 371 -9.92 -10.85 34.51
C LEU A 371 -10.10 -12.36 34.28
N LEU A 372 -8.98 -13.06 34.06
CA LEU A 372 -8.99 -14.51 33.88
C LEU A 372 -9.49 -15.24 35.16
N ASP A 373 -9.06 -14.80 36.37
CA ASP A 373 -9.51 -15.37 37.63
C ASP A 373 -11.02 -15.17 37.83
N GLU A 374 -11.55 -13.97 37.55
CA GLU A 374 -12.97 -13.62 37.65
C GLU A 374 -13.81 -14.41 36.64
N ALA A 375 -13.28 -14.67 35.44
CA ALA A 375 -13.91 -15.52 34.44
C ALA A 375 -13.80 -17.04 34.75
N GLY A 376 -13.13 -17.39 35.83
CA GLY A 376 -13.00 -18.79 36.26
C GLY A 376 -11.88 -19.58 35.60
N TYR A 377 -10.95 -18.92 34.94
CA TYR A 377 -9.70 -19.51 34.46
C TYR A 377 -8.67 -19.49 35.59
N LYS A 378 -8.39 -20.61 36.21
CA LYS A 378 -7.55 -20.73 37.41
C LYS A 378 -6.56 -21.88 37.28
N ASP A 379 -5.33 -21.68 37.76
CA ASP A 379 -4.39 -22.78 37.99
C ASP A 379 -4.85 -23.56 39.23
N THR A 380 -5.40 -24.73 39.02
CA THR A 380 -6.02 -25.56 40.07
C THR A 380 -5.14 -26.74 40.51
N ASP A 381 -4.16 -27.13 39.69
CA ASP A 381 -3.23 -28.22 39.97
C ASP A 381 -1.80 -27.78 40.30
N GLY A 382 -1.50 -26.47 40.10
CA GLY A 382 -0.23 -25.86 40.45
C GLY A 382 0.87 -26.08 39.40
N ASP A 383 0.51 -26.45 38.15
CA ASP A 383 1.48 -26.65 37.05
C ASP A 383 1.91 -25.35 36.38
N GLY A 384 1.34 -24.22 36.79
CA GLY A 384 1.63 -22.88 36.26
C GLY A 384 0.76 -22.49 35.05
N TYR A 385 -0.17 -23.34 34.66
CA TYR A 385 -1.15 -23.07 33.61
C TYR A 385 -2.56 -23.05 34.19
N ARG A 386 -3.45 -22.36 33.53
CA ARG A 386 -4.85 -22.21 33.94
C ARG A 386 -5.73 -23.29 33.36
N GLU A 387 -6.71 -23.75 34.15
CA GLU A 387 -7.80 -24.61 33.71
C GLU A 387 -9.10 -23.81 33.61
N LYS A 388 -9.99 -24.30 32.74
CA LYS A 388 -11.41 -23.93 32.67
C LYS A 388 -12.22 -25.22 32.63
N ASP A 389 -13.17 -25.38 33.54
CA ASP A 389 -14.00 -26.59 33.65
C ASP A 389 -13.18 -27.90 33.76
N GLY A 390 -12.06 -27.84 34.52
CA GLY A 390 -11.16 -28.96 34.75
C GLY A 390 -10.28 -29.34 33.56
N LYS A 391 -10.18 -28.48 32.54
CA LYS A 391 -9.32 -28.69 31.37
C LYS A 391 -8.30 -27.57 31.27
N LYS A 392 -7.04 -27.93 31.03
CA LYS A 392 -5.98 -26.97 30.75
C LYS A 392 -6.34 -26.10 29.54
N VAL A 393 -6.22 -24.79 29.70
CA VAL A 393 -6.48 -23.84 28.65
C VAL A 393 -5.32 -23.83 27.66
N THR A 394 -5.55 -24.38 26.49
CA THR A 394 -4.61 -24.37 25.38
C THR A 394 -5.27 -23.71 24.20
N ILE A 395 -4.62 -22.65 23.66
CA ILE A 395 -5.11 -21.93 22.48
C ILE A 395 -4.12 -22.04 21.34
N GLU A 396 -4.64 -21.96 20.12
CA GLU A 396 -3.83 -21.95 18.92
C GLU A 396 -3.79 -20.53 18.32
N LEU A 397 -2.59 -20.08 17.98
CA LEU A 397 -2.32 -18.81 17.32
C LEU A 397 -1.91 -19.09 15.89
N LEU A 398 -2.60 -18.50 14.90
CA LEU A 398 -2.11 -18.59 13.53
C LEU A 398 -0.95 -17.62 13.33
N SER A 399 0.00 -18.03 12.50
CA SER A 399 1.12 -17.18 12.07
C SER A 399 1.35 -17.38 10.58
N PHE A 400 1.49 -16.28 9.86
CA PHE A 400 1.86 -16.25 8.43
C PHE A 400 2.70 -15.01 8.13
N THR A 401 3.45 -15.04 7.04
CA THR A 401 4.36 -13.95 6.68
C THR A 401 3.82 -13.18 5.47
N ARG A 402 3.05 -12.12 5.71
CA ARG A 402 2.73 -11.08 4.72
C ARG A 402 3.59 -9.84 4.95
N LEU A 403 3.86 -9.54 6.21
CA LEU A 403 4.78 -8.50 6.68
C LEU A 403 5.73 -9.15 7.69
N PRO A 404 7.01 -8.76 7.73
CA PRO A 404 8.02 -9.37 8.62
C PRO A 404 7.66 -9.31 10.11
N GLU A 405 6.89 -8.29 10.52
CA GLU A 405 6.51 -8.05 11.90
C GLU A 405 5.41 -8.99 12.40
N MET A 406 4.62 -9.58 11.50
CA MET A 406 3.49 -10.44 11.88
C MET A 406 3.90 -11.68 12.70
N PRO A 407 4.86 -12.51 12.25
CA PRO A 407 5.34 -13.63 13.07
C PRO A 407 5.93 -13.17 14.40
N LEU A 408 6.67 -12.05 14.43
CA LEU A 408 7.27 -11.51 15.65
C LEU A 408 6.19 -11.09 16.66
N ALA A 409 5.11 -10.49 16.19
CA ALA A 409 3.98 -10.11 17.03
C ALA A 409 3.33 -11.36 17.69
N VAL A 410 3.12 -12.44 16.93
CA VAL A 410 2.55 -13.70 17.46
C VAL A 410 3.48 -14.35 18.47
N GLU A 411 4.78 -14.40 18.21
CA GLU A 411 5.78 -14.94 19.14
C GLU A 411 5.83 -14.14 20.46
N ALA A 412 5.77 -12.80 20.38
CA ALA A 412 5.69 -11.95 21.56
C ALA A 412 4.41 -12.22 22.38
N SER A 413 3.26 -12.34 21.72
CA SER A 413 2.00 -12.67 22.41
C SER A 413 2.01 -14.07 23.05
N GLN A 414 2.67 -15.05 22.45
CA GLN A 414 2.84 -16.38 23.05
C GLN A 414 3.55 -16.27 24.40
N GLN A 415 4.59 -15.44 24.52
CA GLN A 415 5.31 -15.22 25.78
C GLN A 415 4.43 -14.49 26.80
N GLN A 416 3.69 -13.46 26.40
CA GLN A 416 2.77 -12.73 27.28
C GLN A 416 1.65 -13.63 27.81
N LEU A 417 1.10 -14.51 26.97
CA LEU A 417 0.10 -15.49 27.37
C LEU A 417 0.65 -16.49 28.41
N LYS A 418 1.89 -16.93 28.23
CA LYS A 418 2.56 -17.81 29.21
C LYS A 418 2.72 -17.13 30.56
N GLU A 419 2.99 -15.82 30.63
CA GLU A 419 3.11 -15.07 31.90
C GLU A 419 1.82 -15.04 32.71
N VAL A 420 0.68 -15.23 32.05
CA VAL A 420 -0.64 -15.30 32.71
C VAL A 420 -1.18 -16.72 32.81
N GLY A 421 -0.36 -17.74 32.53
CA GLY A 421 -0.72 -19.14 32.66
C GLY A 421 -1.60 -19.71 31.54
N ILE A 422 -1.57 -19.14 30.36
CA ILE A 422 -2.27 -19.66 29.16
C ILE A 422 -1.25 -20.35 28.24
N GLU A 423 -1.48 -21.63 27.94
CA GLU A 423 -0.67 -22.34 26.95
C GLU A 423 -1.08 -21.89 25.54
N ALA A 424 -0.14 -21.32 24.78
CA ALA A 424 -0.37 -20.90 23.39
C ALA A 424 0.55 -21.66 22.44
N LYS A 425 -0.01 -22.24 21.37
CA LYS A 425 0.70 -22.97 20.32
C LYS A 425 0.65 -22.15 19.03
N ILE A 426 1.80 -21.95 18.39
CA ILE A 426 1.87 -21.22 17.11
C ILE A 426 1.78 -22.23 15.98
N ARG A 427 0.77 -22.05 15.10
CA ARG A 427 0.62 -22.81 13.86
C ARG A 427 0.90 -21.90 12.66
N LYS A 428 1.92 -22.27 11.88
CA LYS A 428 2.28 -21.53 10.65
C LYS A 428 1.39 -22.01 9.50
N VAL A 429 0.82 -21.06 8.76
CA VAL A 429 -0.07 -21.30 7.61
C VAL A 429 0.32 -20.42 6.43
N GLU A 430 -0.11 -20.81 5.23
CA GLU A 430 -0.01 -19.97 4.04
C GLU A 430 -1.05 -18.85 4.09
N VAL A 431 -0.73 -17.67 3.56
CA VAL A 431 -1.65 -16.51 3.54
C VAL A 431 -3.00 -16.84 2.93
N SER A 432 -3.01 -17.64 1.85
CA SER A 432 -4.23 -18.06 1.15
C SER A 432 -5.11 -19.03 1.94
N ALA A 433 -4.57 -19.64 3.00
CA ALA A 433 -5.30 -20.59 3.84
C ALA A 433 -6.02 -19.91 5.01
N VAL A 434 -5.58 -18.73 5.47
CA VAL A 434 -6.05 -18.07 6.71
C VAL A 434 -7.58 -17.99 6.80
N ALA A 435 -8.26 -17.58 5.73
CA ALA A 435 -9.72 -17.44 5.71
C ALA A 435 -10.50 -18.79 5.78
N LYS A 436 -9.79 -19.93 5.70
CA LYS A 436 -10.37 -21.27 5.77
C LYS A 436 -10.08 -21.98 7.09
N GLU A 437 -9.22 -21.37 7.92
CA GLU A 437 -8.85 -21.93 9.21
C GLU A 437 -9.93 -21.66 10.23
N ILE A 438 -10.29 -22.67 11.02
CA ILE A 438 -11.37 -22.60 12.00
C ILE A 438 -10.89 -22.81 13.45
N ASP A 439 -9.82 -23.58 13.66
CA ASP A 439 -9.33 -23.95 14.98
C ASP A 439 -8.19 -23.03 15.43
N TYR A 440 -8.49 -21.76 15.72
CA TYR A 440 -7.52 -20.82 16.28
C TYR A 440 -8.18 -19.81 17.22
N ALA A 441 -7.40 -19.17 18.07
CA ALA A 441 -7.88 -18.11 18.95
C ALA A 441 -7.77 -16.73 18.29
N PHE A 442 -6.62 -16.41 17.74
CA PHE A 442 -6.43 -15.19 16.96
C PHE A 442 -5.34 -15.34 15.89
N THR A 443 -5.36 -14.43 14.93
CA THR A 443 -4.39 -14.33 13.85
C THR A 443 -3.94 -12.87 13.68
N PRO A 444 -2.65 -12.58 13.35
CA PRO A 444 -2.24 -11.24 12.97
C PRO A 444 -2.86 -10.88 11.62
N TYR A 445 -3.26 -9.63 11.44
CA TYR A 445 -3.82 -9.15 10.18
C TYR A 445 -3.45 -7.69 9.94
N ALA A 446 -3.15 -7.34 8.70
CA ALA A 446 -2.80 -5.97 8.33
C ALA A 446 -3.79 -5.45 7.28
N VAL A 447 -4.42 -4.32 7.59
CA VAL A 447 -5.50 -3.71 6.79
C VAL A 447 -5.30 -2.21 6.66
N VAL A 448 -5.83 -1.63 5.60
CA VAL A 448 -6.08 -0.19 5.46
C VAL A 448 -7.60 0.01 5.59
N ALA A 449 -8.04 0.61 6.71
CA ALA A 449 -9.46 0.72 7.01
C ALA A 449 -10.20 1.80 6.21
N ALA A 450 -9.51 2.87 5.82
CA ALA A 450 -10.09 3.98 5.08
C ALA A 450 -9.14 4.47 3.99
N PRO A 451 -8.91 3.69 2.92
CA PRO A 451 -7.93 4.03 1.87
C PRO A 451 -8.33 5.30 1.10
N ILE A 452 -9.60 5.64 1.09
CA ILE A 452 -10.18 6.85 0.48
C ILE A 452 -10.79 7.79 1.50
N GLY A 453 -10.34 7.74 2.77
CA GLY A 453 -10.81 8.61 3.86
C GLY A 453 -12.11 8.15 4.52
N ASP A 454 -13.00 7.44 3.84
CA ASP A 454 -14.27 6.94 4.41
C ASP A 454 -14.17 5.47 4.84
N PRO A 455 -14.60 5.10 6.06
CA PRO A 455 -14.45 3.76 6.60
C PRO A 455 -15.59 2.80 6.24
N TYR A 456 -16.62 3.20 5.51
CA TYR A 456 -17.80 2.36 5.24
C TYR A 456 -17.42 0.99 4.66
N ALA A 457 -16.57 0.98 3.62
CA ALA A 457 -16.16 -0.26 2.96
C ALA A 457 -15.46 -1.24 3.93
N TYR A 458 -14.66 -0.70 4.84
CA TYR A 458 -14.02 -1.50 5.90
C TYR A 458 -15.05 -2.08 6.87
N PHE A 459 -15.94 -1.27 7.40
CA PHE A 459 -16.96 -1.75 8.35
C PHE A 459 -17.90 -2.77 7.71
N ASN A 460 -18.33 -2.52 6.47
CA ASN A 460 -19.21 -3.45 5.75
C ASN A 460 -18.53 -4.78 5.42
N SER A 461 -17.23 -4.77 5.14
CA SER A 461 -16.47 -5.99 4.82
C SER A 461 -15.97 -6.73 6.06
N ALA A 462 -15.30 -6.02 6.98
CA ALA A 462 -14.51 -6.65 8.04
C ALA A 462 -15.21 -6.71 9.41
N VAL A 463 -16.29 -5.90 9.61
CA VAL A 463 -16.97 -5.77 10.91
C VAL A 463 -18.40 -6.31 10.86
N LYS A 464 -19.14 -5.99 9.78
CA LYS A 464 -20.51 -6.44 9.63
C LYS A 464 -20.62 -7.96 9.73
N THR A 465 -21.65 -8.45 10.40
CA THR A 465 -21.96 -9.88 10.49
C THR A 465 -22.05 -10.50 9.10
N GLY A 466 -21.26 -11.55 8.85
CA GLY A 466 -21.19 -12.22 7.55
C GLY A 466 -20.47 -11.42 6.45
N GLY A 467 -19.81 -10.31 6.77
CA GLY A 467 -18.98 -9.57 5.83
C GLY A 467 -17.83 -10.43 5.28
N VAL A 468 -17.49 -10.28 4.00
CA VAL A 468 -16.51 -11.14 3.30
C VAL A 468 -15.08 -11.07 3.88
N GLY A 469 -14.76 -9.98 4.57
CA GLY A 469 -13.49 -9.76 5.26
C GLY A 469 -13.56 -10.02 6.77
N ASN A 470 -14.73 -10.39 7.30
CA ASN A 470 -14.94 -10.70 8.72
C ASN A 470 -14.51 -12.14 9.02
N ILE A 471 -13.21 -12.39 8.88
CA ILE A 471 -12.61 -13.73 9.05
C ILE A 471 -12.62 -14.21 10.51
N GLY A 472 -12.89 -13.33 11.46
CA GLY A 472 -13.00 -13.65 12.89
C GLY A 472 -14.42 -13.95 13.35
N HIS A 473 -15.42 -13.84 12.47
CA HIS A 473 -16.84 -14.11 12.78
C HIS A 473 -17.42 -13.20 13.87
N TYR A 474 -16.90 -11.97 14.02
CA TYR A 474 -17.51 -10.97 14.91
C TYR A 474 -18.96 -10.70 14.49
N SER A 475 -19.84 -10.54 15.48
CA SER A 475 -21.26 -10.28 15.25
C SER A 475 -21.82 -9.35 16.32
N ASN A 476 -22.41 -8.23 15.90
CA ASN A 476 -23.13 -7.31 16.77
C ASN A 476 -24.24 -6.63 15.99
N ALA A 477 -25.50 -6.93 16.35
CA ALA A 477 -26.67 -6.43 15.61
C ALA A 477 -26.81 -4.89 15.64
N GLU A 478 -26.36 -4.22 16.71
CA GLU A 478 -26.39 -2.74 16.77
C GLU A 478 -25.31 -2.15 15.85
N ALA A 479 -24.13 -2.76 15.80
CA ALA A 479 -23.08 -2.36 14.85
C ALA A 479 -23.54 -2.56 13.40
N ASP A 480 -24.21 -3.68 13.08
CA ASP A 480 -24.75 -3.95 11.75
C ASP A 480 -25.74 -2.86 11.31
N GLN A 481 -26.68 -2.48 12.19
CA GLN A 481 -27.64 -1.40 11.90
C GLN A 481 -26.95 -0.05 11.63
N LYS A 482 -25.87 0.29 12.39
CA LYS A 482 -25.13 1.53 12.18
C LYS A 482 -24.30 1.47 10.88
N ILE A 483 -23.77 0.31 10.51
CA ILE A 483 -23.06 0.11 9.24
C ILE A 483 -24.04 0.28 8.06
N GLU A 484 -25.27 -0.26 8.19
CA GLU A 484 -26.31 -0.08 7.18
C GLU A 484 -26.75 1.38 7.05
N ALA A 485 -26.88 2.09 8.17
CA ALA A 485 -27.17 3.53 8.15
C ALA A 485 -26.03 4.33 7.50
N LEU A 486 -24.76 3.95 7.76
CA LEU A 486 -23.58 4.61 7.17
C LEU A 486 -23.55 4.46 5.64
N ALA A 487 -24.11 3.39 5.09
CA ALA A 487 -24.13 3.12 3.65
C ALA A 487 -24.80 4.25 2.83
N THR A 488 -25.83 4.89 3.40
CA THR A 488 -26.67 5.88 2.70
C THR A 488 -26.65 7.27 3.33
N GLU A 489 -26.01 7.45 4.50
CA GLU A 489 -25.93 8.76 5.16
C GLU A 489 -25.06 9.73 4.35
N THR A 490 -25.60 10.89 4.00
CA THR A 490 -24.91 11.92 3.20
C THR A 490 -24.32 13.06 4.03
N ASP A 491 -24.81 13.24 5.27
CA ASP A 491 -24.28 14.26 6.18
C ASP A 491 -22.95 13.80 6.80
N GLN A 492 -21.87 14.51 6.50
CA GLN A 492 -20.51 14.16 6.95
C GLN A 492 -20.41 14.04 8.47
N LYS A 493 -21.09 14.92 9.24
CA LYS A 493 -21.02 14.87 10.71
C LYS A 493 -21.72 13.64 11.25
N LYS A 494 -22.83 13.24 10.65
CA LYS A 494 -23.53 12.01 11.04
C LYS A 494 -22.73 10.78 10.63
N ARG A 495 -22.06 10.79 9.47
CA ARG A 495 -21.13 9.70 9.06
C ARG A 495 -20.01 9.53 10.09
N ILE A 496 -19.36 10.63 10.49
CA ILE A 496 -18.35 10.63 11.52
C ILE A 496 -18.88 10.05 12.83
N GLN A 497 -20.09 10.47 13.26
CA GLN A 497 -20.69 9.97 14.49
C GLN A 497 -21.01 8.47 14.40
N LEU A 498 -21.60 8.01 13.29
CA LEU A 498 -21.86 6.58 13.05
C LEU A 498 -20.57 5.75 13.11
N SER A 499 -19.50 6.24 12.49
CA SER A 499 -18.18 5.58 12.57
C SER A 499 -17.68 5.45 14.00
N LYS A 500 -17.76 6.53 14.78
CA LYS A 500 -17.36 6.52 16.19
C LYS A 500 -18.20 5.59 17.03
N ASP A 501 -19.51 5.56 16.80
CA ASP A 501 -20.42 4.65 17.47
C ASP A 501 -20.11 3.17 17.16
N ILE A 502 -19.83 2.83 15.88
CA ILE A 502 -19.45 1.48 15.48
C ILE A 502 -18.15 1.07 16.20
N GLN A 503 -17.14 1.94 16.19
CA GLN A 503 -15.88 1.68 16.89
C GLN A 503 -16.06 1.52 18.39
N ALA A 504 -16.95 2.30 19.02
CA ALA A 504 -17.25 2.17 20.45
C ALA A 504 -17.90 0.83 20.81
N LEU A 505 -18.78 0.30 19.93
CA LEU A 505 -19.36 -1.04 20.09
C LEU A 505 -18.30 -2.13 19.97
N MET A 506 -17.48 -2.07 18.91
CA MET A 506 -16.37 -2.99 18.70
C MET A 506 -15.39 -3.00 19.90
N ASP A 507 -15.12 -1.82 20.46
CA ASP A 507 -14.25 -1.64 21.62
C ASP A 507 -14.86 -2.21 22.89
N LYS A 508 -16.15 -1.95 23.12
CA LYS A 508 -16.92 -2.53 24.24
C LYS A 508 -16.94 -4.05 24.20
N ASP A 509 -17.07 -4.63 23.02
CA ASP A 509 -17.12 -6.08 22.83
C ASP A 509 -15.74 -6.74 22.80
N HIS A 510 -14.65 -5.95 22.95
CA HIS A 510 -13.28 -6.41 22.73
C HIS A 510 -13.15 -7.18 21.40
N GLY A 511 -13.77 -6.66 20.34
CA GLY A 511 -13.93 -7.36 19.07
C GLY A 511 -12.64 -7.48 18.26
N TYR A 512 -11.61 -6.72 18.64
CA TYR A 512 -10.29 -6.68 17.98
C TYR A 512 -9.22 -6.12 18.91
N THR A 513 -7.96 -6.39 18.60
CA THR A 513 -6.83 -5.63 19.14
C THR A 513 -6.04 -5.00 18.00
N ILE A 514 -6.14 -3.68 17.83
CA ILE A 514 -5.28 -2.95 16.90
C ILE A 514 -3.98 -2.60 17.60
N ILE A 515 -2.85 -3.07 17.07
CA ILE A 515 -1.54 -2.91 17.69
C ILE A 515 -0.96 -1.53 17.36
N GLY A 516 -0.87 -1.20 16.07
CA GLY A 516 -0.28 0.07 15.66
C GLY A 516 -0.43 0.33 14.17
N PHE A 517 -0.34 1.61 13.80
CA PHE A 517 -0.30 2.06 12.41
C PHE A 517 1.13 2.13 11.91
N TYR A 518 1.40 1.51 10.76
CA TYR A 518 2.69 1.65 10.08
C TYR A 518 2.88 3.07 9.59
N LYS A 519 4.09 3.56 9.71
CA LYS A 519 4.49 4.84 9.13
C LYS A 519 4.84 4.67 7.66
N VAL A 520 4.45 5.63 6.86
CA VAL A 520 4.94 5.80 5.49
C VAL A 520 6.23 6.60 5.57
N ALA A 521 7.34 6.06 5.06
CA ALA A 521 8.65 6.69 5.19
C ALA A 521 9.38 6.74 3.84
N ILE A 522 9.90 7.92 3.50
CA ILE A 522 10.81 8.14 2.38
C ILE A 522 12.15 8.61 2.96
N VAL A 523 13.22 7.90 2.66
CA VAL A 523 14.59 8.31 3.03
C VAL A 523 15.26 8.89 1.80
N MET A 524 15.88 10.06 1.94
CA MET A 524 16.46 10.80 0.83
C MET A 524 17.77 11.46 1.20
N ASP A 525 18.66 11.65 0.23
CA ASP A 525 19.83 12.52 0.35
C ASP A 525 19.39 13.93 0.76
N LYS A 526 20.20 14.63 1.56
CA LYS A 526 19.88 15.98 2.05
C LYS A 526 19.69 17.02 0.96
N SER A 527 20.23 16.78 -0.24
CA SER A 527 20.03 17.64 -1.41
C SER A 527 18.62 17.59 -1.98
N ILE A 528 17.84 16.55 -1.67
CA ILE A 528 16.46 16.41 -2.16
C ILE A 528 15.51 17.21 -1.30
N SER A 529 14.60 17.94 -1.92
CA SER A 529 13.55 18.71 -1.25
C SER A 529 12.20 18.50 -1.91
N HIS A 530 11.12 18.61 -1.12
CA HIS A 530 9.73 18.44 -1.55
C HIS A 530 9.41 17.04 -2.11
N LEU A 531 10.10 16.01 -1.60
CA LEU A 531 9.72 14.62 -1.73
C LEU A 531 9.15 14.17 -0.38
N GLU A 532 7.83 14.13 -0.27
CA GLU A 532 7.15 13.96 1.01
C GLU A 532 6.32 12.69 1.04
N SER A 533 6.32 12.01 2.19
CA SER A 533 5.39 10.93 2.46
C SER A 533 3.97 11.47 2.67
N HIS A 534 2.97 10.68 2.30
CA HIS A 534 1.55 10.98 2.48
C HIS A 534 0.86 9.80 3.18
N PRO A 535 -0.16 10.00 4.03
CA PRO A 535 -0.85 8.90 4.72
C PRO A 535 -1.42 7.82 3.80
N THR A 536 -1.83 8.18 2.58
CA THR A 536 -2.30 7.25 1.55
C THR A 536 -1.19 6.61 0.72
N ASP A 537 0.08 7.03 0.90
CA ASP A 537 1.21 6.55 0.10
C ASP A 537 1.15 7.00 -1.39
N TYR A 538 0.41 8.07 -1.68
CA TYR A 538 0.33 8.70 -3.01
C TYR A 538 1.18 9.98 -3.07
N TYR A 539 1.16 10.69 -4.19
CA TYR A 539 1.66 12.06 -4.38
C TYR A 539 3.16 12.27 -4.10
N HIS A 540 4.02 11.25 -4.32
CA HIS A 540 5.45 11.38 -4.07
C HIS A 540 6.13 12.33 -5.05
N VAL A 541 5.92 12.15 -6.37
CA VAL A 541 6.54 12.97 -7.41
C VAL A 541 5.60 14.10 -7.80
N THR A 542 6.00 15.33 -7.47
CA THR A 542 5.24 16.55 -7.77
C THR A 542 6.11 17.55 -8.51
N ASN A 543 5.50 18.60 -9.09
CA ASN A 543 6.24 19.69 -9.72
C ASN A 543 7.15 20.47 -8.76
N LYS A 544 6.96 20.29 -7.44
CA LYS A 544 7.78 20.94 -6.38
C LYS A 544 9.08 20.18 -6.09
N LEU A 545 9.16 18.88 -6.46
CA LEU A 545 10.36 18.06 -6.26
C LEU A 545 11.59 18.78 -6.78
N SER A 546 12.62 18.91 -5.95
CA SER A 546 13.86 19.62 -6.33
C SER A 546 15.09 18.93 -5.76
N LYS A 547 16.23 19.17 -6.41
CA LYS A 547 17.56 18.73 -5.99
C LYS A 547 18.49 19.95 -5.96
N GLU A 548 19.20 20.18 -4.86
CA GLU A 548 20.13 21.30 -4.66
C GLU A 548 21.57 20.89 -5.02
#